data_9a7be5270cd2477c7b4e69284971c686
#
_entry.id   9a7be5270cd2477c7b4e69284971c686
#
_cell.length_a   1.000
_cell.length_b   1.000
_cell.length_c   1.000
_cell.angle_alpha   90.00
_cell.angle_beta   90.00
_cell.angle_gamma   90.00
#
_symmetry.space_group_name_H-M   'P 1'
#
loop_
_entity.id
_entity.type
_entity.pdbx_description
1 polymer ?
#
loop_
_entity_poly.entity_id
_entity_poly.type
_entity_poly.pdbx_seq_one_letter_code
_entity_poly.pdbx_strand_id
1 'polypeptide(L)'
;MDSQILDPTVRVRRDRVVGSRSIENYWWASVLSIGSLGFLVAGLSSFFGFNILPFLHTEGITFLPQGLVMSFYGSLGIITAGYLWLTMLWKVGDGYNEFNKIDGTLHLFRWGFPGKGRRVDVTFPLQEVEGVLIRRSAGLGEQQMLCIRLRGRREVPLINLNSLESQNKIEGWAADLARFLNVPLVMQ
;
A
#
# COMPACT_ATOMS: atom_id res chain seq x y z
N MET A 1 7.99 -8.99 -13.41
CA MET A 1 6.75 -8.27 -13.80
C MET A 1 6.95 -7.86 -15.24
N ASP A 2 6.29 -8.58 -16.15
CA ASP A 2 6.58 -8.51 -17.57
C ASP A 2 6.23 -7.13 -18.14
N SER A 3 7.26 -6.47 -18.65
CA SER A 3 7.11 -5.36 -19.58
C SER A 3 6.52 -5.93 -20.86
N GLN A 4 5.20 -5.91 -20.99
CA GLN A 4 4.57 -6.18 -22.28
C GLN A 4 5.04 -5.08 -23.24
N ILE A 5 5.93 -5.49 -24.13
CA ILE A 5 6.41 -4.75 -25.29
C ILE A 5 5.17 -4.14 -25.95
N LEU A 6 5.20 -2.83 -26.18
CA LEU A 6 4.14 -2.06 -26.82
C LEU A 6 3.84 -2.64 -28.20
N ASP A 7 2.92 -3.57 -28.24
CA ASP A 7 2.30 -4.00 -29.49
C ASP A 7 1.35 -2.86 -29.92
N PRO A 8 1.53 -2.24 -31.08
CA PRO A 8 0.69 -1.15 -31.55
C PRO A 8 -0.78 -1.58 -31.77
N THR A 9 -1.06 -2.89 -31.69
CA THR A 9 -2.41 -3.44 -31.78
C THR A 9 -3.16 -3.46 -30.45
N VAL A 10 -2.47 -3.24 -29.32
CA VAL A 10 -3.09 -3.25 -27.98
C VAL A 10 -3.99 -2.02 -27.83
N ARG A 11 -5.29 -2.24 -27.89
CA ARG A 11 -6.30 -1.19 -27.70
C ARG A 11 -6.81 -1.09 -26.26
N VAL A 12 -6.53 -2.10 -25.43
CA VAL A 12 -6.89 -2.13 -24.01
C VAL A 12 -5.65 -2.42 -23.19
N ARG A 13 -5.30 -1.50 -22.28
CA ARG A 13 -4.19 -1.66 -21.32
C ARG A 13 -4.74 -1.75 -19.92
N ARG A 14 -4.35 -2.78 -19.18
CA ARG A 14 -4.76 -2.99 -17.80
C ARG A 14 -3.55 -3.09 -16.88
N ASP A 15 -3.38 -2.08 -16.04
CA ASP A 15 -2.29 -1.99 -15.07
C ASP A 15 -2.79 -2.39 -13.68
N ARG A 16 -2.20 -3.44 -13.10
CA ARG A 16 -2.56 -3.90 -11.76
C ARG A 16 -1.93 -3.01 -10.70
N VAL A 17 -2.71 -2.63 -9.71
CA VAL A 17 -2.25 -1.84 -8.56
C VAL A 17 -2.25 -2.71 -7.31
N VAL A 18 -1.10 -2.76 -6.65
CA VAL A 18 -0.91 -3.46 -5.39
C VAL A 18 -1.14 -2.46 -4.25
N GLY A 19 -2.11 -2.75 -3.40
CA GLY A 19 -2.42 -1.94 -2.22
C GLY A 19 -1.73 -2.46 -0.95
N SER A 20 -2.53 -2.89 0.02
CA SER A 20 -2.03 -3.36 1.33
C SER A 20 -1.19 -4.64 1.28
N ARG A 21 -1.22 -5.39 0.17
CA ARG A 21 -0.50 -6.67 0.01
C ARG A 21 0.93 -6.50 -0.52
N SER A 22 1.61 -5.42 -0.17
CA SER A 22 3.03 -5.26 -0.45
C SER A 22 3.88 -6.16 0.45
N ILE A 23 5.05 -6.60 -0.04
CA ILE A 23 6.00 -7.41 0.75
C ILE A 23 6.43 -6.69 2.01
N GLU A 24 6.60 -5.37 1.93
CA GLU A 24 6.95 -4.52 3.08
C GLU A 24 5.90 -4.59 4.20
N ASN A 25 4.60 -4.56 3.85
CA ASN A 25 3.54 -4.66 4.84
C ASN A 25 3.50 -6.03 5.52
N TYR A 26 3.74 -7.12 4.79
CA TYR A 26 3.87 -8.45 5.38
C TYR A 26 5.07 -8.53 6.33
N TRP A 27 6.20 -7.96 5.94
CA TRP A 27 7.38 -7.89 6.80
C TRP A 27 7.09 -7.16 8.10
N TRP A 28 6.58 -5.92 8.03
CA TRP A 28 6.28 -5.13 9.21
C TRP A 28 5.19 -5.74 10.09
N ALA A 29 4.14 -6.31 9.51
CA ALA A 29 3.11 -7.01 10.26
C ALA A 29 3.67 -8.22 11.01
N SER A 30 4.58 -8.98 10.41
CA SER A 30 5.23 -10.13 11.03
C SER A 30 6.15 -9.70 12.17
N VAL A 31 7.01 -8.71 11.94
CA VAL A 31 7.92 -8.18 12.97
C VAL A 31 7.13 -7.63 14.15
N LEU A 32 6.07 -6.86 13.89
CA LEU A 32 5.22 -6.30 14.92
C LEU A 32 4.48 -7.41 15.70
N SER A 33 3.98 -8.45 15.01
CA SER A 33 3.31 -9.58 15.67
C SER A 33 4.24 -10.33 16.62
N ILE A 34 5.44 -10.67 16.17
CA ILE A 34 6.43 -11.39 16.98
C ILE A 34 6.88 -10.54 18.18
N GLY A 35 7.22 -9.28 17.94
CA GLY A 35 7.69 -8.38 19.00
C GLY A 35 6.63 -8.11 20.05
N SER A 36 5.39 -7.81 19.62
CA SER A 36 4.30 -7.54 20.56
C SER A 36 3.87 -8.78 21.34
N LEU A 37 3.90 -9.96 20.71
CA LEU A 37 3.64 -11.22 21.42
C LEU A 37 4.72 -11.49 22.47
N GLY A 38 6.00 -11.25 22.15
CA GLY A 38 7.09 -11.38 23.11
C GLY A 38 6.93 -10.44 24.31
N PHE A 39 6.60 -9.18 24.07
CA PHE A 39 6.33 -8.22 25.15
C PHE A 39 5.12 -8.61 26.00
N LEU A 40 4.04 -9.04 25.38
CA LEU A 40 2.85 -9.47 26.12
C LEU A 40 3.12 -10.69 26.99
N VAL A 41 3.79 -11.69 26.43
CA VAL A 41 4.13 -12.92 27.17
C VAL A 41 5.09 -12.62 28.32
N ALA A 42 6.12 -11.78 28.11
CA ALA A 42 7.04 -11.38 29.17
C ALA A 42 6.35 -10.60 30.28
N GLY A 43 5.47 -9.66 29.93
CA GLY A 43 4.68 -8.90 30.88
C GLY A 43 3.71 -9.77 31.69
N LEU A 44 3.02 -10.69 31.05
CA LEU A 44 2.13 -11.65 31.72
C LEU A 44 2.91 -12.64 32.60
N SER A 45 4.07 -13.13 32.14
CA SER A 45 4.94 -13.99 32.95
C SER A 45 5.37 -13.31 34.24
N SER A 46 5.72 -12.02 34.15
CA SER A 46 6.05 -11.21 35.33
C SER A 46 4.86 -11.00 36.26
N PHE A 47 3.64 -10.91 35.73
CA PHE A 47 2.42 -10.80 36.53
C PHE A 47 2.10 -12.09 37.27
N PHE A 48 2.18 -13.25 36.59
CA PHE A 48 1.85 -14.55 37.18
C PHE A 48 2.99 -15.13 38.03
N GLY A 49 4.21 -14.59 37.94
CA GLY A 49 5.38 -15.09 38.68
C GLY A 49 5.93 -16.44 38.19
N PHE A 50 5.56 -16.86 36.97
CA PHE A 50 6.14 -18.05 36.33
C PHE A 50 6.37 -17.79 34.83
N ASN A 51 7.38 -18.47 34.28
CA ASN A 51 7.72 -18.35 32.88
C ASN A 51 6.68 -19.07 32.00
N ILE A 52 5.86 -18.33 31.25
CA ILE A 52 4.87 -18.89 30.31
C ILE A 52 5.59 -19.64 29.20
N LEU A 53 6.74 -19.13 28.73
CA LEU A 53 7.58 -19.76 27.74
C LEU A 53 8.92 -20.21 28.39
N PRO A 54 9.35 -21.46 28.20
CA PRO A 54 10.53 -22.02 28.91
C PRO A 54 11.86 -21.35 28.50
N PHE A 55 11.90 -20.66 27.36
CA PHE A 55 13.09 -19.93 26.88
C PHE A 55 13.11 -18.46 27.27
N LEU A 56 12.02 -17.93 27.82
CA LEU A 56 11.92 -16.56 28.31
C LEU A 56 12.17 -16.55 29.82
N HIS A 57 13.38 -16.18 30.22
CA HIS A 57 13.76 -16.01 31.64
C HIS A 57 13.31 -14.62 32.09
N THR A 58 12.18 -14.55 32.77
CA THR A 58 11.61 -13.27 33.27
C THR A 58 11.82 -13.08 34.77
N GLU A 59 12.68 -13.89 35.39
CA GLU A 59 12.90 -13.94 36.87
C GLU A 59 13.41 -12.62 37.46
N GLY A 60 13.96 -11.71 36.65
CA GLY A 60 14.42 -10.39 37.09
C GLY A 60 13.45 -9.25 36.79
N ILE A 61 12.31 -9.51 36.16
CA ILE A 61 11.37 -8.47 35.73
C ILE A 61 10.30 -8.31 36.82
N THR A 62 10.35 -7.18 37.54
CA THR A 62 9.27 -6.82 38.46
C THR A 62 8.05 -6.37 37.67
N PHE A 63 6.84 -6.82 38.05
CA PHE A 63 5.63 -6.44 37.33
C PHE A 63 5.41 -4.93 37.32
N LEU A 64 5.61 -4.26 38.48
CA LEU A 64 5.54 -2.81 38.59
C LEU A 64 6.93 -2.22 38.70
N PRO A 65 7.33 -1.29 37.79
CA PRO A 65 6.58 -0.74 36.67
C PRO A 65 6.77 -1.52 35.34
N GLN A 66 7.79 -2.37 35.23
CA GLN A 66 8.32 -2.87 33.97
C GLN A 66 7.36 -3.86 33.26
N GLY A 67 6.89 -4.88 33.97
CA GLY A 67 5.97 -5.89 33.42
C GLY A 67 4.63 -5.28 32.97
N LEU A 68 4.14 -4.26 33.69
CA LEU A 68 2.93 -3.52 33.31
C LEU A 68 3.12 -2.80 31.98
N VAL A 69 4.24 -2.10 31.82
CA VAL A 69 4.56 -1.37 30.57
C VAL A 69 4.69 -2.35 29.40
N MET A 70 5.36 -3.49 29.60
CA MET A 70 5.49 -4.52 28.58
C MET A 70 4.12 -5.11 28.19
N SER A 71 3.26 -5.40 29.15
CA SER A 71 1.89 -5.90 28.89
C SER A 71 1.07 -4.88 28.10
N PHE A 72 1.18 -3.59 28.44
CA PHE A 72 0.47 -2.52 27.75
C PHE A 72 0.90 -2.39 26.30
N TYR A 73 2.23 -2.25 26.05
CA TYR A 73 2.74 -2.13 24.68
C TYR A 73 2.57 -3.43 23.89
N GLY A 74 2.69 -4.59 24.53
CA GLY A 74 2.41 -5.87 23.89
C GLY A 74 0.96 -5.98 23.41
N SER A 75 0.00 -5.58 24.25
CA SER A 75 -1.42 -5.57 23.88
C SER A 75 -1.71 -4.58 22.74
N LEU A 76 -1.18 -3.36 22.82
CA LEU A 76 -1.35 -2.34 21.79
C LEU A 76 -0.72 -2.81 20.46
N GLY A 77 0.45 -3.42 20.53
CA GLY A 77 1.15 -3.95 19.36
C GLY A 77 0.38 -5.10 18.69
N ILE A 78 -0.24 -6.00 19.46
CA ILE A 78 -1.09 -7.09 18.92
C ILE A 78 -2.32 -6.52 18.21
N ILE A 79 -2.98 -5.50 18.79
CA ILE A 79 -4.13 -4.84 18.16
C ILE A 79 -3.70 -4.21 16.82
N THR A 80 -2.57 -3.52 16.81
CA THR A 80 -2.03 -2.88 15.59
C THR A 80 -1.63 -3.93 14.55
N ALA A 81 -0.95 -5.00 14.96
CA ALA A 81 -0.59 -6.10 14.07
C ALA A 81 -1.85 -6.76 13.47
N GLY A 82 -2.86 -7.02 14.29
CA GLY A 82 -4.15 -7.56 13.86
C GLY A 82 -4.82 -6.65 12.82
N TYR A 83 -4.80 -5.34 13.03
CA TYR A 83 -5.30 -4.39 12.05
C TYR A 83 -4.56 -4.48 10.72
N LEU A 84 -3.22 -4.55 10.73
CA LEU A 84 -2.42 -4.72 9.50
C LEU A 84 -2.77 -6.02 8.77
N TRP A 85 -2.86 -7.14 9.48
CA TRP A 85 -3.28 -8.42 8.90
C TRP A 85 -4.68 -8.36 8.30
N LEU A 86 -5.64 -7.72 8.96
CA LEU A 86 -6.99 -7.55 8.45
C LEU A 86 -7.01 -6.71 7.16
N THR A 87 -6.25 -5.63 7.07
CA THR A 87 -6.17 -4.84 5.84
C THR A 87 -5.64 -5.64 4.66
N MET A 88 -4.65 -6.51 4.89
CA MET A 88 -4.11 -7.41 3.86
C MET A 88 -5.09 -8.52 3.47
N LEU A 89 -5.80 -9.12 4.43
CA LEU A 89 -6.86 -10.11 4.16
C LEU A 89 -7.99 -9.51 3.34
N TRP A 90 -8.37 -8.28 3.63
CA TRP A 90 -9.41 -7.57 2.90
C TRP A 90 -8.94 -6.97 1.57
N LYS A 91 -7.64 -7.07 1.26
CA LYS A 91 -7.03 -6.54 0.02
C LYS A 91 -7.27 -5.04 -0.16
N VAL A 92 -7.24 -4.29 0.93
CA VAL A 92 -7.52 -2.85 0.90
C VAL A 92 -6.53 -2.13 -0.01
N GLY A 93 -7.04 -1.32 -0.94
CA GLY A 93 -6.23 -0.61 -1.93
C GLY A 93 -5.79 -1.41 -3.14
N ASP A 94 -5.96 -2.74 -3.16
CA ASP A 94 -5.70 -3.54 -4.36
C ASP A 94 -6.71 -3.18 -5.46
N GLY A 95 -6.26 -3.21 -6.71
CA GLY A 95 -7.14 -2.93 -7.82
C GLY A 95 -6.44 -2.93 -9.17
N TYR A 96 -7.02 -2.24 -10.12
CA TYR A 96 -6.46 -2.08 -11.46
C TYR A 96 -6.89 -0.76 -12.09
N ASN A 97 -6.07 -0.29 -13.02
CA ASN A 97 -6.38 0.80 -13.93
C ASN A 97 -6.53 0.20 -15.31
N GLU A 98 -7.66 0.39 -15.96
CA GLU A 98 -7.93 -0.09 -17.29
C GLU A 98 -8.15 1.09 -18.24
N PHE A 99 -7.35 1.16 -19.27
CA PHE A 99 -7.41 2.17 -20.32
C PHE A 99 -7.92 1.48 -21.58
N ASN A 100 -9.17 1.71 -21.92
CA ASN A 100 -9.82 1.12 -23.09
C ASN A 100 -10.00 2.18 -24.19
N LYS A 101 -9.20 2.07 -25.25
CA LYS A 101 -9.29 2.95 -26.42
C LYS A 101 -10.47 2.62 -27.32
N ILE A 102 -11.05 1.43 -27.21
CA ILE A 102 -12.20 1.03 -28.04
C ILE A 102 -13.43 1.78 -27.56
N ASP A 103 -13.65 1.74 -26.24
CA ASP A 103 -14.80 2.38 -25.60
C ASP A 103 -14.51 3.82 -25.21
N GLY A 104 -13.25 4.28 -25.35
CA GLY A 104 -12.82 5.62 -24.97
C GLY A 104 -12.91 5.89 -23.49
N THR A 105 -12.71 4.87 -22.63
CA THR A 105 -12.90 4.97 -21.18
C THR A 105 -11.65 4.61 -20.38
N LEU A 106 -11.46 5.33 -19.27
CA LEU A 106 -10.52 5.02 -18.21
C LEU A 106 -11.31 4.50 -17.02
N HIS A 107 -11.09 3.26 -16.64
CA HIS A 107 -11.75 2.60 -15.54
C HIS A 107 -10.78 2.37 -14.38
N LEU A 108 -11.06 2.96 -13.24
CA LEU A 108 -10.26 2.84 -12.01
C LEU A 108 -11.02 2.03 -10.99
N PHE A 109 -10.49 0.86 -10.65
CA PHE A 109 -11.07 -0.02 -9.66
C PHE A 109 -10.16 -0.20 -8.46
N ARG A 110 -10.71 -0.05 -7.23
CA ARG A 110 -10.00 -0.27 -5.97
C ARG A 110 -10.89 -0.98 -4.97
N TRP A 111 -10.30 -1.89 -4.21
CA TRP A 111 -10.94 -2.47 -3.04
C TRP A 111 -10.76 -1.55 -1.82
N GLY A 112 -11.87 -1.17 -1.20
CA GLY A 112 -11.89 -0.45 0.07
C GLY A 112 -12.06 -1.39 1.27
N PHE A 113 -12.25 -0.80 2.45
CA PHE A 113 -12.62 -1.53 3.65
C PHE A 113 -13.97 -2.24 3.50
N PRO A 114 -14.19 -3.39 4.20
CA PRO A 114 -15.46 -4.08 4.18
C PRO A 114 -16.56 -3.17 4.75
N GLY A 115 -17.69 -3.09 4.01
CA GLY A 115 -18.82 -2.22 4.35
C GLY A 115 -19.57 -1.73 3.11
N LYS A 116 -20.50 -0.82 3.32
CA LYS A 116 -21.23 -0.13 2.24
C LYS A 116 -20.20 0.72 1.47
N GLY A 117 -20.01 0.44 0.17
CA GLY A 117 -19.02 1.14 -0.67
C GLY A 117 -17.63 0.50 -0.71
N ARG A 118 -17.49 -0.79 -0.41
CA ARG A 118 -16.23 -1.54 -0.51
C ARG A 118 -15.55 -1.46 -1.88
N ARG A 119 -16.34 -1.26 -2.95
CA ARG A 119 -15.83 -1.11 -4.31
C ARG A 119 -15.79 0.36 -4.66
N VAL A 120 -14.59 0.88 -4.86
CA VAL A 120 -14.39 2.19 -5.46
C VAL A 120 -14.21 1.95 -6.94
N ASP A 121 -15.21 2.31 -7.72
CA ASP A 121 -15.28 2.10 -9.15
C ASP A 121 -15.60 3.45 -9.80
N VAL A 122 -14.62 3.99 -10.52
CA VAL A 122 -14.75 5.31 -11.14
C VAL A 122 -14.34 5.20 -12.60
N THR A 123 -15.19 5.72 -13.48
CA THR A 123 -14.95 5.73 -14.90
C THR A 123 -14.86 7.16 -15.42
N PHE A 124 -13.84 7.45 -16.21
CA PHE A 124 -13.63 8.74 -16.87
C PHE A 124 -13.54 8.54 -18.38
N PRO A 125 -14.03 9.48 -19.18
CA PRO A 125 -13.76 9.48 -20.62
C PRO A 125 -12.26 9.72 -20.88
N LEU A 126 -11.64 8.94 -21.76
CA LEU A 126 -10.23 9.17 -22.15
C LEU A 126 -9.98 10.53 -22.79
N GLN A 127 -11.01 11.13 -23.39
CA GLN A 127 -10.95 12.46 -24.00
C GLN A 127 -10.74 13.58 -22.98
N GLU A 128 -11.03 13.34 -21.71
CA GLU A 128 -10.78 14.28 -20.61
C GLU A 128 -9.36 14.22 -20.08
N VAL A 129 -8.56 13.24 -20.50
CA VAL A 129 -7.16 13.10 -20.07
C VAL A 129 -6.29 14.10 -20.82
N GLU A 130 -5.77 15.08 -20.09
CA GLU A 130 -4.92 16.14 -20.64
C GLU A 130 -3.42 15.82 -20.55
N GLY A 131 -3.02 14.96 -19.60
CA GLY A 131 -1.62 14.60 -19.42
C GLY A 131 -1.37 13.58 -18.31
N VAL A 132 -0.18 13.03 -18.33
CA VAL A 132 0.36 12.16 -17.27
C VAL A 132 1.34 12.98 -16.44
N LEU A 133 1.21 12.93 -15.11
CA LEU A 133 2.08 13.68 -14.19
C LEU A 133 2.80 12.72 -13.24
N ILE A 134 4.08 13.00 -13.02
CA ILE A 134 4.83 12.45 -11.91
C ILE A 134 4.94 13.54 -10.85
N ARG A 135 4.29 13.33 -9.70
CA ARG A 135 4.42 14.22 -8.55
C ARG A 135 5.42 13.64 -7.56
N ARG A 136 6.40 14.42 -7.17
CA ARG A 136 7.35 14.10 -6.10
C ARG A 136 6.88 14.79 -4.82
N SER A 137 6.66 14.03 -3.75
CA SER A 137 6.34 14.59 -2.45
C SER A 137 7.62 14.70 -1.63
N ALA A 138 7.98 15.93 -1.25
CA ALA A 138 9.07 16.20 -0.33
C ALA A 138 8.59 15.93 1.11
N GLY A 139 8.64 14.66 1.54
CA GLY A 139 8.33 14.22 2.91
C GLY A 139 9.43 13.32 3.46
N LEU A 140 9.20 12.73 4.63
CA LEU A 140 10.07 11.67 5.21
C LEU A 140 10.02 10.41 4.30
N GLY A 141 10.86 10.38 3.28
CA GLY A 141 10.89 9.44 2.17
C GLY A 141 10.36 10.08 0.89
N GLU A 142 11.19 10.06 -0.16
CA GLU A 142 10.79 10.52 -1.49
C GLU A 142 9.69 9.61 -2.04
N GLN A 143 8.45 10.04 -1.88
CA GLN A 143 7.30 9.37 -2.47
C GLN A 143 7.04 9.92 -3.86
N GLN A 144 7.05 9.07 -4.84
CA GLN A 144 6.66 9.42 -6.20
C GLN A 144 5.26 8.87 -6.47
N MET A 145 4.41 9.75 -6.96
CA MET A 145 3.03 9.43 -7.29
C MET A 145 2.80 9.66 -8.78
N LEU A 146 2.34 8.63 -9.46
CA LEU A 146 1.88 8.76 -10.84
C LEU A 146 0.41 9.19 -10.84
N CYS A 147 0.15 10.35 -11.44
CA CYS A 147 -1.19 10.92 -11.54
C CYS A 147 -1.57 11.13 -13.00
N ILE A 148 -2.87 11.17 -13.26
CA ILE A 148 -3.43 11.66 -14.52
C ILE A 148 -4.09 13.02 -14.26
N ARG A 149 -3.82 13.97 -15.13
CA ARG A 149 -4.53 15.25 -15.18
C ARG A 149 -5.74 15.13 -16.08
N LEU A 150 -6.90 15.37 -15.49
CA LEU A 150 -8.17 15.45 -16.21
C LEU A 150 -8.52 16.91 -16.51
N ARG A 151 -9.36 17.11 -17.50
CA ARG A 151 -9.90 18.42 -17.85
C ARG A 151 -10.49 19.12 -16.65
N GLY A 152 -10.15 20.40 -16.45
CA GLY A 152 -10.53 21.15 -15.25
C GLY A 152 -9.54 21.02 -14.09
N ARG A 153 -8.29 20.62 -14.36
CA ARG A 153 -7.17 20.50 -13.39
C ARG A 153 -7.40 19.51 -12.25
N ARG A 154 -8.27 18.54 -12.42
CA ARG A 154 -8.43 17.43 -11.46
C ARG A 154 -7.29 16.44 -11.69
N GLU A 155 -6.55 16.15 -10.63
CA GLU A 155 -5.49 15.15 -10.66
C GLU A 155 -5.99 13.88 -9.95
N VAL A 156 -5.92 12.78 -10.66
CA VAL A 156 -6.34 11.47 -10.14
C VAL A 156 -5.10 10.59 -9.97
N PRO A 157 -4.79 10.15 -8.74
CA PRO A 157 -3.65 9.27 -8.49
C PRO A 157 -3.93 7.88 -9.06
N LEU A 158 -3.00 7.40 -9.88
CA LEU A 158 -3.04 6.04 -10.42
C LEU A 158 -2.30 5.05 -9.51
N ILE A 159 -1.10 5.42 -9.07
CA ILE A 159 -0.20 4.58 -8.32
C ILE A 159 0.64 5.45 -7.41
N ASN A 160 0.80 4.98 -6.18
CA ASN A 160 1.74 5.52 -5.20
C ASN A 160 2.85 4.49 -5.00
N LEU A 161 4.09 4.87 -5.21
CA LEU A 161 5.26 4.01 -5.05
C LEU A 161 6.15 4.60 -3.95
N ASN A 162 6.31 3.85 -2.88
CA ASN A 162 7.03 4.28 -1.68
C ASN A 162 8.49 3.81 -1.64
N SER A 163 9.00 3.10 -2.66
CA SER A 163 10.33 2.49 -2.62
C SER A 163 11.30 3.12 -3.60
N LEU A 164 12.56 3.28 -3.15
CA LEU A 164 13.70 3.77 -3.94
C LEU A 164 13.95 2.97 -5.24
N GLU A 165 13.61 1.69 -5.24
CA GLU A 165 13.77 0.80 -6.41
C GLU A 165 12.77 1.11 -7.54
N SER A 166 11.76 1.89 -7.21
CA SER A 166 10.66 2.21 -8.13
C SER A 166 10.88 3.48 -8.94
N GLN A 167 11.85 4.33 -8.60
CA GLN A 167 12.03 5.64 -9.26
C GLN A 167 12.27 5.49 -10.76
N ASN A 168 13.24 4.69 -11.17
CA ASN A 168 13.52 4.45 -12.60
C ASN A 168 12.37 3.71 -13.32
N LYS A 169 11.59 2.93 -12.58
CA LYS A 169 10.43 2.22 -13.13
C LYS A 169 9.22 3.14 -13.36
N ILE A 170 9.02 4.15 -12.49
CA ILE A 170 7.92 5.12 -12.65
C ILE A 170 8.10 5.95 -13.92
N GLU A 171 9.29 6.45 -14.18
CA GLU A 171 9.56 7.27 -15.36
C GLU A 171 9.31 6.48 -16.65
N GLY A 172 9.81 5.24 -16.72
CA GLY A 172 9.51 4.35 -17.83
C GLY A 172 8.01 4.08 -17.99
N TRP A 173 7.34 3.82 -16.88
CA TRP A 173 5.91 3.53 -16.88
C TRP A 173 5.05 4.74 -17.25
N ALA A 174 5.42 5.91 -16.76
CA ALA A 174 4.77 7.18 -17.11
C ALA A 174 4.96 7.53 -18.59
N ALA A 175 6.18 7.32 -19.12
CA ALA A 175 6.48 7.55 -20.53
C ALA A 175 5.68 6.59 -21.44
N ASP A 176 5.61 5.31 -21.08
CA ASP A 176 4.84 4.31 -21.81
C ASP A 176 3.33 4.61 -21.77
N LEU A 177 2.82 5.07 -20.61
CA LEU A 177 1.43 5.45 -20.47
C LEU A 177 1.11 6.72 -21.28
N ALA A 178 1.97 7.73 -21.20
CA ALA A 178 1.83 8.97 -21.96
C ALA A 178 1.84 8.71 -23.47
N ARG A 179 2.75 7.83 -23.93
CA ARG A 179 2.80 7.38 -25.33
C ARG A 179 1.55 6.59 -25.71
N PHE A 180 1.11 5.67 -24.84
CA PHE A 180 -0.12 4.93 -25.10
C PHE A 180 -1.33 5.84 -25.21
N LEU A 181 -1.48 6.84 -24.35
CA LEU A 181 -2.62 7.77 -24.36
C LEU A 181 -2.45 8.90 -25.39
N ASN A 182 -1.25 9.08 -25.94
CA ASN A 182 -0.88 10.19 -26.84
C ASN A 182 -1.07 11.57 -26.18
N VAL A 183 -0.64 11.68 -24.91
CA VAL A 183 -0.72 12.91 -24.11
C VAL A 183 0.68 13.30 -23.58
N PRO A 184 0.91 14.58 -23.22
CA PRO A 184 2.18 15.02 -22.68
C PRO A 184 2.46 14.40 -21.29
N LEU A 185 3.76 14.13 -21.04
CA LEU A 185 4.27 13.79 -19.72
C LEU A 185 4.81 15.05 -19.05
N VAL A 186 4.34 15.34 -17.84
CA VAL A 186 4.75 16.49 -17.04
C VAL A 186 5.40 15.98 -15.74
N MET A 187 6.60 16.46 -15.42
CA MET A 187 7.27 16.20 -14.14
C MET A 187 7.14 17.44 -13.24
N GLN A 188 6.61 17.26 -12.02
CA GLN A 188 6.43 18.30 -11.00
C GLN A 188 7.03 17.88 -9.68
#